data_f8e7f64454f894c08f48ee04ac9d8619
#
_entry.id   f8e7f64454f894c08f48ee04ac9d8619
#
_cell.length_a   1.000
_cell.length_b   1.000
_cell.length_c   1.000
_cell.angle_alpha   90.00
_cell.angle_beta   90.00
_cell.angle_gamma   90.00
#
_symmetry.space_group_name_H-M   'P 1'
#
loop_
_entity.id
_entity.type
_entity.pdbx_description
1 polymer ?
#
loop_
_entity_poly.entity_id
_entity_poly.type
_entity_poly.pdbx_seq_one_letter_code
_entity_poly.pdbx_strand_id
1 'polypeptide(L)'
;THTQAAEPFFTALAFSGEQLPYDSATSTFYLPLDMETDVWESGDLSSLDKSVQLLFEEDMADTDKQEAIRTGKAFCFYAVKDGEYQVCQVVATGLPVISIETAESADTEGFGGSAFFWDNTTKINWTSSSILEAHIRGNTSRMYPKKGYKLTLKKQNSTGAIVSDKKSLFGLRSDDEWILNAMYTDSSKIRDKLNADLWSEIGAVRSDFPSAYFGTRMTYVEVFFNHEYWGLYMLAEPVDSKQLNRAKLNEGKAEEYSYKSVTPQTLPTEELLNQPEYGQNLDGYELKGKRDTVGRSDWEPLLDYLKLRDLTTDEEFRETASVLTDREGALNVWIFLQAVLGIDNRGKNMYYVAKQTASGPKLYFAPWDMDITWGDALSENEDGDSVWKVGLFTGLYSERINWAYGDRLVELDVDETRDYVNRTWKELRAGVFSEENLTERIDGLVHQVQDSGAYTRNEERWPDSSSGQNYDLFKRMAFYRFGILD
;
A
#
# COMPACT_ATOMS: atom_id res chain seq x y z
N THR A 1 21.36 11.68 -45.91
CA THR A 1 21.89 12.36 -44.70
C THR A 1 20.72 12.98 -43.96
N HIS A 2 20.51 12.52 -42.73
CA HIS A 2 19.47 13.09 -41.86
C HIS A 2 20.14 14.02 -40.87
N THR A 3 19.40 15.04 -40.41
CA THR A 3 19.85 15.95 -39.34
C THR A 3 19.10 15.68 -38.06
N GLN A 4 19.74 15.85 -36.92
CA GLN A 4 19.05 15.71 -35.63
C GLN A 4 18.01 16.83 -35.48
N ALA A 5 16.80 16.47 -35.12
CA ALA A 5 15.73 17.42 -34.85
C ALA A 5 16.08 18.35 -33.70
N ALA A 6 15.74 19.64 -33.84
CA ALA A 6 15.97 20.62 -32.79
C ALA A 6 15.02 20.42 -31.57
N GLU A 7 13.81 19.96 -31.86
CA GLU A 7 12.78 19.67 -30.85
C GLU A 7 12.29 18.24 -31.01
N PRO A 8 11.93 17.55 -29.93
CA PRO A 8 11.36 16.22 -29.99
C PRO A 8 10.04 16.22 -30.78
N PHE A 9 9.93 15.35 -31.77
CA PHE A 9 8.72 15.18 -32.58
C PHE A 9 8.06 13.81 -32.41
N PHE A 10 8.76 12.84 -31.84
CA PHE A 10 8.30 11.46 -31.68
C PHE A 10 8.03 11.13 -30.21
N THR A 11 6.77 10.93 -29.87
CA THR A 11 6.30 10.68 -28.50
C THR A 11 5.34 9.48 -28.39
N ALA A 12 5.15 8.73 -29.49
CA ALA A 12 4.12 7.69 -29.58
C ALA A 12 4.67 6.38 -30.15
N LEU A 13 5.56 5.74 -29.38
CA LEU A 13 5.96 4.35 -29.62
C LEU A 13 4.85 3.40 -29.15
N ALA A 14 4.56 2.39 -29.93
CA ALA A 14 3.57 1.38 -29.63
C ALA A 14 4.19 -0.01 -29.54
N PHE A 15 3.65 -0.83 -28.64
CA PHE A 15 3.88 -2.27 -28.56
C PHE A 15 2.54 -2.99 -28.74
N SER A 16 2.49 -3.94 -29.66
CA SER A 16 1.23 -4.63 -30.02
C SER A 16 0.06 -3.70 -30.32
N GLY A 17 0.34 -2.53 -30.89
CA GLY A 17 -0.66 -1.52 -31.29
C GLY A 17 -1.07 -0.54 -30.18
N GLU A 18 -0.62 -0.73 -28.95
CA GLU A 18 -0.91 0.14 -27.81
C GLU A 18 0.27 1.07 -27.49
N GLN A 19 -0.01 2.35 -27.30
CA GLN A 19 1.02 3.35 -26.98
C GLN A 19 1.67 3.06 -25.63
N LEU A 20 3.01 3.15 -25.58
CA LEU A 20 3.79 2.94 -24.36
C LEU A 20 3.87 4.22 -23.50
N PRO A 21 4.09 4.08 -22.17
CA PRO A 21 4.46 5.17 -21.30
C PRO A 21 5.74 5.86 -21.80
N TYR A 22 5.78 7.18 -21.71
CA TYR A 22 6.87 8.01 -22.25
C TYR A 22 7.40 8.98 -21.20
N ASP A 23 8.72 9.00 -21.05
CA ASP A 23 9.44 10.04 -20.31
C ASP A 23 9.98 11.08 -21.29
N SER A 24 9.39 12.27 -21.26
CA SER A 24 9.73 13.36 -22.17
C SER A 24 11.09 13.99 -21.87
N ALA A 25 11.56 13.92 -20.63
CA ALA A 25 12.85 14.51 -20.22
C ALA A 25 14.03 13.75 -20.83
N THR A 26 13.87 12.45 -21.03
CA THR A 26 14.95 11.56 -21.52
C THR A 26 14.64 10.94 -22.90
N SER A 27 13.49 11.23 -23.49
CA SER A 27 13.00 10.59 -24.73
C SER A 27 12.96 9.05 -24.59
N THR A 28 12.57 8.55 -23.42
CA THR A 28 12.55 7.11 -23.09
C THR A 28 11.12 6.59 -23.04
N PHE A 29 10.88 5.49 -23.73
CA PHE A 29 9.63 4.71 -23.66
C PHE A 29 9.83 3.54 -22.71
N TYR A 30 8.80 3.22 -21.93
CA TYR A 30 8.85 2.11 -20.98
C TYR A 30 7.94 0.99 -21.44
N LEU A 31 8.50 -0.21 -21.53
CA LEU A 31 7.80 -1.43 -21.98
C LEU A 31 7.52 -2.32 -20.75
N PRO A 32 6.28 -2.34 -20.24
CA PRO A 32 5.89 -3.24 -19.17
C PRO A 32 5.78 -4.69 -19.68
N LEU A 33 6.57 -5.59 -19.10
CA LEU A 33 6.62 -7.00 -19.48
C LEU A 33 6.41 -7.89 -18.25
N ASP A 34 5.78 -9.03 -18.46
CA ASP A 34 5.89 -10.14 -17.53
C ASP A 34 7.30 -10.73 -17.63
N MET A 35 8.04 -10.73 -16.51
CA MET A 35 9.44 -11.15 -16.48
C MET A 35 9.62 -12.62 -16.84
N GLU A 36 8.64 -13.48 -16.53
CA GLU A 36 8.72 -14.92 -16.69
C GLU A 36 8.25 -15.38 -18.09
N THR A 37 7.13 -14.83 -18.55
CA THR A 37 6.39 -15.41 -19.70
C THR A 37 6.57 -14.66 -21.01
N ASP A 38 6.95 -13.36 -20.96
CA ASP A 38 7.01 -12.56 -22.17
C ASP A 38 8.26 -12.81 -23.00
N VAL A 39 8.06 -12.98 -24.30
CA VAL A 39 9.11 -12.88 -25.31
C VAL A 39 9.12 -11.43 -25.81
N TRP A 40 10.28 -10.88 -26.06
CA TRP A 40 10.45 -9.54 -26.58
C TRP A 40 11.31 -9.51 -27.83
N GLU A 41 10.89 -8.72 -28.79
CA GLU A 41 11.62 -8.47 -30.03
C GLU A 41 11.45 -7.00 -30.44
N SER A 42 12.47 -6.39 -31.03
CA SER A 42 12.37 -5.02 -31.54
C SER A 42 11.30 -4.89 -32.63
N GLY A 43 11.01 -5.97 -33.35
CA GLY A 43 9.99 -6.04 -34.38
C GLY A 43 8.56 -5.89 -33.89
N ASP A 44 8.29 -6.06 -32.60
CA ASP A 44 6.98 -5.83 -31.97
C ASP A 44 6.69 -4.37 -31.68
N LEU A 45 7.72 -3.51 -31.77
CA LEU A 45 7.63 -2.08 -31.59
C LEU A 45 7.36 -1.38 -32.89
N SER A 46 6.43 -0.44 -32.89
CA SER A 46 6.02 0.28 -34.08
C SER A 46 5.69 1.76 -33.77
N SER A 47 5.76 2.60 -34.78
CA SER A 47 5.23 3.96 -34.72
C SER A 47 3.74 3.97 -35.02
N LEU A 48 2.94 4.71 -34.21
CA LEU A 48 1.53 5.00 -34.53
C LEU A 48 1.41 6.00 -35.69
N ASP A 49 2.43 6.83 -35.90
CA ASP A 49 2.56 7.70 -37.09
C ASP A 49 3.29 6.93 -38.21
N LYS A 50 2.55 6.52 -39.23
CA LYS A 50 3.07 5.76 -40.37
C LYS A 50 4.13 6.51 -41.20
N SER A 51 4.28 7.81 -41.00
CA SER A 51 5.33 8.63 -41.67
C SER A 51 6.68 8.53 -40.95
N VAL A 52 6.71 7.98 -39.73
CA VAL A 52 7.94 7.81 -38.93
C VAL A 52 8.49 6.42 -39.13
N GLN A 53 9.77 6.33 -39.52
CA GLN A 53 10.51 5.09 -39.56
C GLN A 53 11.33 4.92 -38.27
N LEU A 54 11.30 3.73 -37.68
CA LEU A 54 12.11 3.39 -36.51
C LEU A 54 13.35 2.58 -36.95
N LEU A 55 14.53 2.98 -36.48
CA LEU A 55 15.81 2.32 -36.75
C LEU A 55 16.49 2.02 -35.41
N PHE A 56 16.45 0.77 -35.00
CA PHE A 56 17.09 0.30 -33.78
C PHE A 56 18.59 0.08 -34.00
N GLU A 57 19.43 0.42 -33.01
CA GLU A 57 20.88 0.16 -33.07
C GLU A 57 21.19 -1.33 -32.85
N GLU A 58 20.40 -2.02 -32.05
CA GLU A 58 20.52 -3.46 -31.79
C GLU A 58 19.13 -4.09 -31.67
N ASP A 59 19.00 -5.39 -31.94
CA ASP A 59 17.75 -6.10 -31.65
C ASP A 59 17.66 -6.42 -30.15
N MET A 60 16.52 -6.14 -29.54
CA MET A 60 16.25 -6.47 -28.14
C MET A 60 16.37 -7.97 -27.88
N ALA A 61 16.02 -8.81 -28.88
CA ALA A 61 16.10 -10.27 -28.79
C ALA A 61 17.54 -10.79 -28.60
N ASP A 62 18.57 -10.00 -28.95
CA ASP A 62 19.98 -10.35 -28.76
C ASP A 62 20.46 -10.21 -27.29
N THR A 63 19.62 -9.69 -26.41
CA THR A 63 19.93 -9.47 -25.01
C THR A 63 19.03 -10.35 -24.13
N ASP A 64 19.59 -10.90 -23.05
CA ASP A 64 18.81 -11.58 -22.02
C ASP A 64 17.79 -10.64 -21.43
N LYS A 65 16.50 -11.01 -21.49
CA LYS A 65 15.37 -10.17 -21.10
C LYS A 65 15.42 -9.82 -19.62
N GLN A 66 15.64 -10.80 -18.75
CA GLN A 66 15.62 -10.59 -17.31
C GLN A 66 16.78 -9.70 -16.90
N GLU A 67 17.96 -9.88 -17.46
CA GLU A 67 19.13 -9.03 -17.23
C GLU A 67 18.88 -7.61 -17.72
N ALA A 68 18.28 -7.42 -18.89
CA ALA A 68 17.95 -6.09 -19.41
C ALA A 68 16.93 -5.35 -18.54
N ILE A 69 15.89 -6.05 -18.09
CA ILE A 69 14.90 -5.48 -17.16
C ILE A 69 15.57 -5.09 -15.84
N ARG A 70 16.30 -6.01 -15.23
CA ARG A 70 16.97 -5.82 -13.93
C ARG A 70 17.96 -4.65 -13.94
N THR A 71 18.74 -4.51 -15.01
CA THR A 71 19.74 -3.46 -15.14
C THR A 71 19.19 -2.15 -15.70
N GLY A 72 17.94 -2.14 -16.17
CA GLY A 72 17.38 -0.98 -16.86
C GLY A 72 18.09 -0.67 -18.17
N LYS A 73 18.58 -1.71 -18.90
CA LYS A 73 19.27 -1.51 -20.20
C LYS A 73 18.39 -0.71 -21.13
N ALA A 74 18.93 0.41 -21.61
CA ALA A 74 18.29 1.23 -22.63
C ALA A 74 18.66 0.74 -24.04
N PHE A 75 17.65 0.50 -24.87
CA PHE A 75 17.82 0.16 -26.29
C PHE A 75 17.56 1.41 -27.11
N CYS A 76 18.65 1.92 -27.73
CA CYS A 76 18.59 3.12 -28.53
C CYS A 76 17.99 2.88 -29.91
N PHE A 77 17.19 3.81 -30.38
CA PHE A 77 16.67 3.85 -31.72
C PHE A 77 16.51 5.28 -32.25
N TYR A 78 16.45 5.40 -33.54
CA TYR A 78 16.19 6.66 -34.23
C TYR A 78 14.78 6.64 -34.77
N ALA A 79 13.99 7.64 -34.40
CA ALA A 79 12.73 7.96 -35.06
C ALA A 79 13.04 8.93 -36.20
N VAL A 80 12.78 8.53 -37.46
CA VAL A 80 13.15 9.27 -38.66
C VAL A 80 11.92 9.72 -39.41
N LYS A 81 11.87 11.01 -39.73
CA LYS A 81 10.76 11.65 -40.47
C LYS A 81 11.27 12.87 -41.25
N ASP A 82 10.88 12.99 -42.51
CA ASP A 82 11.10 14.20 -43.38
C ASP A 82 12.58 14.68 -43.42
N GLY A 83 13.54 13.75 -43.31
CA GLY A 83 14.97 14.06 -43.34
C GLY A 83 15.55 14.49 -41.99
N GLU A 84 14.77 14.43 -40.93
CA GLU A 84 15.21 14.63 -39.53
C GLU A 84 15.15 13.32 -38.75
N TYR A 85 15.91 13.25 -37.67
CA TYR A 85 15.85 12.16 -36.71
C TYR A 85 15.82 12.65 -35.26
N GLN A 86 15.15 11.89 -34.41
CA GLN A 86 15.19 12.02 -32.97
C GLN A 86 15.82 10.75 -32.38
N VAL A 87 16.74 10.92 -31.43
CA VAL A 87 17.27 9.81 -30.65
C VAL A 87 16.29 9.48 -29.55
N CYS A 88 15.87 8.24 -29.50
CA CYS A 88 14.95 7.70 -28.50
C CYS A 88 15.52 6.45 -27.85
N GLN A 89 14.94 6.04 -26.74
CA GLN A 89 15.28 4.84 -26.01
C GLN A 89 14.04 4.06 -25.63
N VAL A 90 14.15 2.75 -25.54
CA VAL A 90 13.16 1.90 -24.89
C VAL A 90 13.83 1.16 -23.71
N VAL A 91 13.17 1.16 -22.56
CA VAL A 91 13.56 0.44 -21.36
C VAL A 91 12.43 -0.49 -20.97
N ALA A 92 12.73 -1.75 -20.70
CA ALA A 92 11.73 -2.68 -20.20
C ALA A 92 11.64 -2.61 -18.67
N THR A 93 10.42 -2.77 -18.16
CA THR A 93 10.16 -2.93 -16.72
C THR A 93 9.37 -4.18 -16.44
N GLY A 94 9.63 -4.84 -15.31
CA GLY A 94 8.88 -6.01 -14.84
C GLY A 94 7.61 -5.68 -14.04
N LEU A 95 7.19 -4.40 -13.99
CA LEU A 95 6.04 -3.96 -13.21
C LEU A 95 4.96 -3.34 -14.11
N PRO A 96 3.69 -3.38 -13.68
CA PRO A 96 2.63 -2.59 -14.30
C PRO A 96 2.89 -1.08 -14.11
N VAL A 97 2.34 -0.29 -15.01
CA VAL A 97 2.57 1.15 -15.06
C VAL A 97 1.27 1.93 -14.94
N ILE A 98 1.32 3.05 -14.21
CA ILE A 98 0.28 4.08 -14.14
C ILE A 98 0.87 5.40 -14.64
N SER A 99 0.23 6.05 -15.61
CA SER A 99 0.56 7.42 -15.99
C SER A 99 -0.57 8.36 -15.59
N ILE A 100 -0.24 9.43 -14.89
CA ILE A 100 -1.16 10.48 -14.47
C ILE A 100 -0.87 11.72 -15.31
N GLU A 101 -1.89 12.24 -15.97
CA GLU A 101 -1.84 13.46 -16.75
C GLU A 101 -2.80 14.50 -16.19
N THR A 102 -2.29 15.67 -15.85
CA THR A 102 -3.04 16.78 -15.26
C THR A 102 -2.40 18.12 -15.62
N ALA A 103 -3.17 19.20 -15.54
CA ALA A 103 -2.65 20.56 -15.67
C ALA A 103 -1.95 21.06 -14.39
N GLU A 104 -2.09 20.34 -13.30
CA GLU A 104 -1.56 20.71 -11.98
C GLU A 104 -0.20 20.06 -11.71
N SER A 105 0.49 20.54 -10.67
CA SER A 105 1.71 19.89 -10.20
C SER A 105 1.40 18.72 -9.28
N ALA A 106 2.36 17.80 -9.14
CA ALA A 106 2.26 16.65 -8.22
C ALA A 106 2.13 17.04 -6.74
N ASP A 107 2.51 18.27 -6.38
CA ASP A 107 2.40 18.84 -5.03
C ASP A 107 1.06 19.52 -4.75
N THR A 108 0.17 19.62 -5.75
CA THR A 108 -1.15 20.22 -5.58
C THR A 108 -2.01 19.30 -4.69
N GLU A 109 -2.65 19.88 -3.68
CA GLU A 109 -3.43 19.16 -2.66
C GLU A 109 -4.49 18.23 -3.25
N GLY A 110 -5.21 18.72 -4.26
CA GLY A 110 -6.18 17.96 -5.02
C GLY A 110 -6.26 18.42 -6.44
N PHE A 111 -6.34 17.48 -7.38
CA PHE A 111 -6.36 17.76 -8.80
C PHE A 111 -7.25 16.80 -9.58
N GLY A 112 -7.71 17.24 -10.73
CA GLY A 112 -8.37 16.44 -11.75
C GLY A 112 -7.44 16.16 -12.91
N GLY A 113 -7.71 15.09 -13.67
CA GLY A 113 -6.91 14.71 -14.82
C GLY A 113 -7.35 13.40 -15.44
N SER A 114 -6.40 12.69 -16.03
CA SER A 114 -6.56 11.36 -16.60
C SER A 114 -5.54 10.40 -16.02
N ALA A 115 -5.93 9.16 -15.87
CA ALA A 115 -5.03 8.07 -15.52
C ALA A 115 -5.04 7.02 -16.63
N PHE A 116 -3.86 6.55 -17.00
CA PHE A 116 -3.64 5.49 -17.98
C PHE A 116 -2.95 4.32 -17.26
N PHE A 117 -3.34 3.11 -17.62
CA PHE A 117 -2.89 1.89 -16.95
C PHE A 117 -2.36 0.89 -17.97
N TRP A 118 -1.21 0.29 -17.68
CA TRP A 118 -0.61 -0.80 -18.45
C TRP A 118 -0.42 -2.01 -17.53
N ASP A 119 -1.16 -3.07 -17.79
CA ASP A 119 -1.09 -4.32 -17.06
C ASP A 119 -0.08 -5.26 -17.73
N ASN A 120 1.04 -5.54 -17.08
CA ASN A 120 2.08 -6.40 -17.61
C ASN A 120 1.76 -7.91 -17.46
N THR A 121 0.68 -8.27 -16.78
CA THR A 121 0.30 -9.67 -16.52
C THR A 121 -0.71 -10.23 -17.51
N THR A 122 -1.25 -9.41 -18.40
CA THR A 122 -2.22 -9.80 -19.42
C THR A 122 -1.85 -9.24 -20.78
N LYS A 123 -2.19 -9.98 -21.84
CA LYS A 123 -2.03 -9.55 -23.23
C LYS A 123 -3.34 -9.07 -23.86
N ILE A 124 -4.47 -9.33 -23.20
CA ILE A 124 -5.80 -8.95 -23.69
C ILE A 124 -6.25 -7.72 -22.92
N ASN A 125 -6.53 -6.62 -23.64
CA ASN A 125 -6.93 -5.34 -23.03
C ASN A 125 -5.95 -4.89 -21.93
N TRP A 126 -4.66 -5.04 -22.20
CA TRP A 126 -3.60 -4.74 -21.24
C TRP A 126 -3.43 -3.24 -20.94
N THR A 127 -4.11 -2.38 -21.72
CA THR A 127 -4.17 -0.93 -21.49
C THR A 127 -5.59 -0.51 -21.15
N SER A 128 -5.72 0.49 -20.32
CA SER A 128 -7.00 1.15 -20.04
C SER A 128 -6.79 2.57 -19.53
N SER A 129 -7.85 3.38 -19.50
CA SER A 129 -7.79 4.74 -18.97
C SER A 129 -9.05 5.11 -18.21
N SER A 130 -8.95 6.16 -17.39
CA SER A 130 -10.06 6.74 -16.63
C SER A 130 -9.89 8.24 -16.50
N ILE A 131 -10.99 8.96 -16.30
CA ILE A 131 -10.94 10.30 -15.72
C ILE A 131 -10.50 10.15 -14.27
N LEU A 132 -9.60 11.01 -13.81
CA LEU A 132 -9.00 10.95 -12.49
C LEU A 132 -9.41 12.16 -11.64
N GLU A 133 -9.79 11.90 -10.40
CA GLU A 133 -9.71 12.85 -9.30
C GLU A 133 -8.68 12.30 -8.30
N ALA A 134 -7.72 13.11 -7.90
CA ALA A 134 -6.68 12.70 -6.98
C ALA A 134 -6.48 13.76 -5.90
N HIS A 135 -6.00 13.33 -4.72
CA HIS A 135 -5.54 14.23 -3.68
C HIS A 135 -4.42 13.60 -2.88
N ILE A 136 -3.55 14.47 -2.36
CA ILE A 136 -2.44 14.07 -1.49
C ILE A 136 -3.01 13.47 -0.20
N ARG A 137 -2.48 12.33 0.20
CA ARG A 137 -2.85 11.65 1.44
C ARG A 137 -1.66 11.47 2.38
N GLY A 138 -1.99 11.06 3.60
CA GLY A 138 -1.03 10.83 4.67
C GLY A 138 -1.09 11.91 5.73
N ASN A 139 -0.34 11.73 6.80
CA ASN A 139 -0.10 12.72 7.84
C ASN A 139 1.34 13.22 7.72
N THR A 140 2.30 12.58 8.34
CA THR A 140 3.73 12.89 8.25
C THR A 140 4.26 12.76 6.82
N SER A 141 3.81 11.74 6.08
CA SER A 141 4.23 11.50 4.69
C SER A 141 3.92 12.64 3.71
N ARG A 142 3.03 13.57 4.06
CA ARG A 142 2.76 14.79 3.28
C ARG A 142 3.94 15.76 3.23
N MET A 143 4.88 15.67 4.18
CA MET A 143 6.06 16.51 4.23
C MET A 143 7.16 16.08 3.26
N TYR A 144 7.16 14.82 2.83
CA TYR A 144 8.18 14.30 1.90
C TYR A 144 7.95 14.78 0.47
N PRO A 145 9.01 14.93 -0.35
CA PRO A 145 8.88 15.38 -1.74
C PRO A 145 8.09 14.40 -2.61
N LYS A 146 8.25 13.09 -2.40
CA LYS A 146 7.48 12.05 -3.07
C LYS A 146 6.18 11.81 -2.31
N LYS A 147 5.06 12.31 -2.86
CA LYS A 147 3.74 12.27 -2.21
C LYS A 147 3.05 10.93 -2.40
N GLY A 148 2.25 10.53 -1.42
CA GLY A 148 1.22 9.50 -1.59
C GLY A 148 -0.10 10.14 -2.03
N TYR A 149 -0.92 9.40 -2.78
CA TYR A 149 -2.19 9.89 -3.30
C TYR A 149 -3.35 8.96 -3.00
N LYS A 150 -4.54 9.54 -2.84
CA LYS A 150 -5.79 8.83 -3.06
C LYS A 150 -6.27 9.13 -4.46
N LEU A 151 -6.59 8.10 -5.23
CA LEU A 151 -7.13 8.19 -6.58
C LEU A 151 -8.61 7.81 -6.56
N THR A 152 -9.42 8.54 -7.32
CA THR A 152 -10.82 8.21 -7.58
C THR A 152 -11.03 8.20 -9.10
N LEU A 153 -11.40 7.03 -9.61
CA LEU A 153 -11.56 6.81 -11.05
C LEU A 153 -13.00 7.07 -11.47
N LYS A 154 -13.14 7.80 -12.57
CA LYS A 154 -14.41 8.19 -13.15
C LYS A 154 -14.45 7.96 -14.65
N LYS A 155 -15.65 7.91 -15.20
CA LYS A 155 -15.90 7.86 -16.65
C LYS A 155 -17.13 8.65 -17.00
N GLN A 156 -17.22 9.02 -18.26
CA GLN A 156 -18.44 9.57 -18.82
C GLN A 156 -19.36 8.42 -19.25
N ASN A 157 -20.61 8.44 -18.83
CA ASN A 157 -21.60 7.47 -19.26
C ASN A 157 -22.24 7.87 -20.59
N SER A 158 -23.14 7.04 -21.10
CA SER A 158 -23.86 7.27 -22.39
C SER A 158 -24.71 8.53 -22.41
N THR A 159 -25.06 9.12 -21.27
CA THR A 159 -25.80 10.38 -21.16
C THR A 159 -24.90 11.60 -20.99
N GLY A 160 -23.58 11.40 -20.97
CA GLY A 160 -22.61 12.47 -20.74
C GLY A 160 -22.32 12.78 -19.28
N ALA A 161 -22.97 12.10 -18.33
CA ALA A 161 -22.71 12.31 -16.90
C ALA A 161 -21.43 11.62 -16.44
N ILE A 162 -20.69 12.27 -15.54
CA ILE A 162 -19.51 11.70 -14.90
C ILE A 162 -19.95 10.78 -13.77
N VAL A 163 -19.54 9.52 -13.87
CA VAL A 163 -19.89 8.46 -12.91
C VAL A 163 -18.63 7.69 -12.48
N SER A 164 -18.75 6.89 -11.42
CA SER A 164 -17.70 5.99 -10.95
C SER A 164 -17.24 5.03 -12.06
N ASP A 165 -15.93 4.86 -12.20
CA ASP A 165 -15.32 3.92 -13.13
C ASP A 165 -14.61 2.80 -12.37
N LYS A 166 -15.35 1.75 -12.06
CA LYS A 166 -14.81 0.59 -11.34
C LYS A 166 -13.98 -0.28 -12.27
N LYS A 167 -12.71 -0.44 -11.93
CA LYS A 167 -11.75 -1.29 -12.64
C LYS A 167 -11.10 -2.28 -11.70
N SER A 168 -10.81 -3.47 -12.19
CA SER A 168 -9.88 -4.39 -11.54
C SER A 168 -8.50 -4.06 -12.07
N LEU A 169 -7.62 -3.51 -11.22
CA LEU A 169 -6.28 -3.12 -11.60
C LEU A 169 -5.27 -4.13 -11.08
N PHE A 170 -4.46 -4.69 -11.98
CA PHE A 170 -3.25 -5.48 -11.65
C PHE A 170 -3.51 -6.62 -10.66
N GLY A 171 -4.62 -7.34 -10.82
CA GLY A 171 -5.02 -8.45 -9.94
C GLY A 171 -5.73 -8.04 -8.64
N LEU A 172 -5.92 -6.75 -8.40
CA LEU A 172 -6.69 -6.25 -7.25
C LEU A 172 -8.19 -6.25 -7.56
N ARG A 173 -9.02 -6.03 -6.52
CA ARG A 173 -10.49 -6.03 -6.65
C ARG A 173 -10.99 -4.99 -7.65
N SER A 174 -12.23 -5.12 -8.10
CA SER A 174 -12.88 -4.08 -8.90
C SER A 174 -13.32 -2.91 -8.02
N ASP A 175 -12.68 -1.76 -8.18
CA ASP A 175 -12.95 -0.54 -7.43
C ASP A 175 -12.72 0.73 -8.26
N ASP A 176 -13.26 1.83 -7.77
CA ASP A 176 -13.04 3.19 -8.28
C ASP A 176 -12.14 4.03 -7.34
N GLU A 177 -11.87 3.55 -6.13
CA GLU A 177 -10.99 4.23 -5.18
C GLU A 177 -9.72 3.43 -4.92
N TRP A 178 -8.57 4.10 -4.99
CA TRP A 178 -7.24 3.50 -4.85
C TRP A 178 -6.31 4.35 -4.02
N ILE A 179 -5.29 3.74 -3.45
CA ILE A 179 -4.23 4.42 -2.72
C ILE A 179 -2.89 4.15 -3.42
N LEU A 180 -2.17 5.22 -3.77
CA LEU A 180 -0.76 5.15 -4.15
C LEU A 180 0.09 5.48 -2.94
N ASN A 181 0.77 4.46 -2.39
CA ASN A 181 1.72 4.62 -1.30
C ASN A 181 3.12 4.87 -1.88
N ALA A 182 3.75 5.98 -1.48
CA ALA A 182 5.04 6.40 -2.00
C ALA A 182 6.22 5.59 -1.48
N MET A 183 6.09 4.88 -0.36
CA MET A 183 7.16 4.12 0.30
C MET A 183 8.46 4.92 0.49
N TYR A 184 8.35 6.24 0.78
CA TYR A 184 9.51 7.13 0.78
C TYR A 184 10.51 6.78 1.88
N THR A 185 10.01 6.45 3.07
CA THR A 185 10.80 6.16 4.27
C THR A 185 11.21 4.69 4.42
N ASP A 186 10.54 3.76 3.75
CA ASP A 186 10.89 2.34 3.79
C ASP A 186 12.08 2.04 2.87
N SER A 187 13.25 1.83 3.45
CA SER A 187 14.47 1.47 2.69
C SER A 187 14.36 0.13 1.96
N SER A 188 13.52 -0.76 2.44
CA SER A 188 13.30 -2.07 1.81
C SER A 188 12.30 -2.04 0.68
N LYS A 189 11.36 -1.11 0.70
CA LYS A 189 10.17 -1.03 -0.18
C LYS A 189 9.25 -2.25 -0.07
N ILE A 190 9.44 -3.14 0.93
CA ILE A 190 8.64 -4.38 1.06
C ILE A 190 7.87 -4.48 2.38
N ARG A 191 8.14 -3.66 3.40
CA ARG A 191 7.58 -3.86 4.76
C ARG A 191 6.06 -3.85 4.77
N ASP A 192 5.44 -2.84 4.19
CA ASP A 192 3.99 -2.69 4.21
C ASP A 192 3.29 -3.83 3.44
N LYS A 193 3.83 -4.20 2.27
CA LYS A 193 3.30 -5.34 1.50
C LYS A 193 3.53 -6.67 2.18
N LEU A 194 4.72 -6.92 2.72
CA LEU A 194 5.02 -8.15 3.48
C LEU A 194 4.03 -8.32 4.63
N ASN A 195 3.80 -7.25 5.39
CA ASN A 195 2.87 -7.27 6.51
C ASN A 195 1.42 -7.48 6.06
N ALA A 196 0.99 -6.84 4.97
CA ALA A 196 -0.34 -7.05 4.43
C ALA A 196 -0.56 -8.49 3.97
N ASP A 197 0.42 -9.07 3.27
CA ASP A 197 0.36 -10.46 2.81
C ASP A 197 0.34 -11.46 3.99
N LEU A 198 1.20 -11.26 4.99
CA LEU A 198 1.22 -12.08 6.22
C LEU A 198 -0.10 -11.95 7.01
N TRP A 199 -0.58 -10.72 7.20
CA TRP A 199 -1.83 -10.47 7.92
C TRP A 199 -3.04 -11.10 7.22
N SER A 200 -3.06 -11.13 5.90
CA SER A 200 -4.15 -11.76 5.14
C SER A 200 -4.34 -13.25 5.47
N GLU A 201 -3.29 -13.93 5.92
CA GLU A 201 -3.33 -15.33 6.32
C GLU A 201 -3.57 -15.51 7.83
N ILE A 202 -3.16 -14.54 8.66
CA ILE A 202 -3.23 -14.66 10.13
C ILE A 202 -4.62 -14.31 10.65
N GLY A 203 -5.21 -13.24 10.21
CA GLY A 203 -6.42 -12.75 10.85
C GLY A 203 -7.30 -11.82 10.03
N ALA A 204 -6.97 -11.60 8.76
CA ALA A 204 -7.74 -10.68 7.93
C ALA A 204 -9.13 -11.22 7.55
N VAL A 205 -9.29 -12.54 7.46
CA VAL A 205 -10.56 -13.19 7.13
C VAL A 205 -11.17 -13.81 8.38
N ARG A 206 -12.39 -13.42 8.72
CA ARG A 206 -13.12 -13.92 9.89
C ARG A 206 -14.20 -14.90 9.49
N SER A 207 -14.35 -15.98 10.27
CA SER A 207 -15.39 -17.00 10.04
C SER A 207 -16.81 -16.43 10.12
N ASP A 208 -17.02 -15.41 10.97
CA ASP A 208 -18.32 -14.73 11.14
C ASP A 208 -18.68 -13.89 9.92
N PHE A 209 -17.65 -13.39 9.20
CA PHE A 209 -17.79 -12.52 8.03
C PHE A 209 -16.83 -12.97 6.93
N PRO A 210 -17.07 -14.12 6.29
CA PRO A 210 -16.10 -14.75 5.38
C PRO A 210 -15.80 -13.93 4.10
N SER A 211 -16.67 -12.97 3.76
CA SER A 211 -16.44 -12.04 2.64
C SER A 211 -15.72 -10.75 3.06
N ALA A 212 -15.39 -10.57 4.35
CA ALA A 212 -14.66 -9.41 4.85
C ALA A 212 -13.17 -9.72 4.98
N TYR A 213 -12.35 -8.75 4.56
CA TYR A 213 -10.90 -8.77 4.75
C TYR A 213 -10.53 -7.65 5.72
N PHE A 214 -10.18 -7.97 6.93
CA PHE A 214 -9.77 -6.98 7.93
C PHE A 214 -8.31 -6.54 7.74
N GLY A 215 -7.93 -6.21 6.51
CA GLY A 215 -6.60 -5.79 6.08
C GLY A 215 -6.64 -5.19 4.69
N THR A 216 -5.51 -4.97 4.03
CA THR A 216 -5.44 -4.44 2.69
C THR A 216 -4.71 -5.38 1.73
N ARG A 217 -4.98 -5.26 0.44
CA ARG A 217 -4.20 -5.90 -0.63
C ARG A 217 -3.54 -4.82 -1.45
N MET A 218 -2.34 -5.11 -1.95
CA MET A 218 -1.55 -4.13 -2.68
C MET A 218 -0.61 -4.79 -3.68
N THR A 219 -0.22 -4.04 -4.70
CA THR A 219 0.73 -4.45 -5.72
C THR A 219 1.68 -3.31 -6.08
N TYR A 220 2.89 -3.66 -6.53
CA TYR A 220 3.86 -2.67 -6.99
C TYR A 220 3.48 -2.15 -8.37
N VAL A 221 3.72 -0.86 -8.58
CA VAL A 221 3.52 -0.17 -9.86
C VAL A 221 4.63 0.87 -10.06
N GLU A 222 4.99 1.13 -11.30
CA GLU A 222 5.73 2.34 -11.64
C GLU A 222 4.79 3.46 -12.07
N VAL A 223 5.07 4.67 -11.61
CA VAL A 223 4.21 5.82 -11.85
C VAL A 223 4.93 6.85 -12.72
N PHE A 224 4.22 7.38 -13.70
CA PHE A 224 4.57 8.56 -14.48
C PHE A 224 3.64 9.71 -14.11
N PHE A 225 4.16 10.91 -14.10
CA PHE A 225 3.40 12.11 -13.83
C PHE A 225 3.72 13.17 -14.91
N ASN A 226 2.72 13.54 -15.71
CA ASN A 226 2.86 14.47 -16.83
C ASN A 226 4.04 14.14 -17.76
N HIS A 227 4.14 12.88 -18.19
CA HIS A 227 5.20 12.34 -19.04
C HIS A 227 6.62 12.42 -18.44
N GLU A 228 6.75 12.38 -17.12
CA GLU A 228 8.01 12.17 -16.42
C GLU A 228 7.93 10.91 -15.57
N TYR A 229 9.02 10.14 -15.53
CA TYR A 229 9.12 9.01 -14.60
C TYR A 229 9.06 9.50 -13.16
N TRP A 230 8.08 9.02 -12.39
CA TRP A 230 7.83 9.52 -11.03
C TRP A 230 8.25 8.55 -9.94
N GLY A 231 8.46 7.28 -10.26
CA GLY A 231 9.06 6.30 -9.36
C GLY A 231 8.21 5.07 -9.07
N LEU A 232 8.75 4.22 -8.21
CA LEU A 232 8.12 3.02 -7.70
C LEU A 232 7.09 3.37 -6.62
N TYR A 233 5.88 2.90 -6.78
CA TYR A 233 4.78 3.05 -5.82
C TYR A 233 4.15 1.71 -5.49
N MET A 234 3.35 1.69 -4.44
CA MET A 234 2.46 0.58 -4.13
C MET A 234 1.01 1.02 -4.34
N LEU A 235 0.29 0.35 -5.24
CA LEU A 235 -1.15 0.52 -5.42
C LEU A 235 -1.86 -0.37 -4.41
N ALA A 236 -2.68 0.22 -3.55
CA ALA A 236 -3.37 -0.49 -2.48
C ALA A 236 -4.88 -0.28 -2.52
N GLU A 237 -5.61 -1.33 -2.15
CA GLU A 237 -7.04 -1.26 -1.88
C GLU A 237 -7.29 -0.48 -0.59
N PRO A 238 -8.24 0.48 -0.56
CA PRO A 238 -8.60 1.13 0.69
C PRO A 238 -9.31 0.17 1.64
N VAL A 239 -9.10 0.33 2.95
CA VAL A 239 -9.91 -0.32 3.98
C VAL A 239 -11.23 0.43 4.07
N ASP A 240 -12.27 -0.12 3.48
CA ASP A 240 -13.57 0.52 3.32
C ASP A 240 -14.76 -0.41 3.60
N SER A 241 -15.97 0.06 3.38
CA SER A 241 -17.19 -0.72 3.61
C SER A 241 -17.29 -1.97 2.73
N LYS A 242 -16.67 -1.98 1.55
CA LYS A 242 -16.68 -3.13 0.63
C LYS A 242 -15.78 -4.24 1.18
N GLN A 243 -14.54 -3.87 1.54
CA GLN A 243 -13.56 -4.80 2.06
C GLN A 243 -14.00 -5.38 3.41
N LEU A 244 -14.54 -4.55 4.30
CA LEU A 244 -15.02 -4.95 5.62
C LEU A 244 -16.39 -5.64 5.60
N ASN A 245 -17.00 -5.78 4.41
CA ASN A 245 -18.41 -6.23 4.27
C ASN A 245 -19.32 -5.53 5.27
N ARG A 246 -19.20 -4.21 5.38
CA ARG A 246 -19.92 -3.37 6.34
C ARG A 246 -21.10 -2.69 5.65
N ALA A 247 -22.26 -2.70 6.29
CA ALA A 247 -23.39 -1.90 5.84
C ALA A 247 -23.02 -0.42 5.78
N LYS A 248 -23.43 0.25 4.70
CA LYS A 248 -23.22 1.69 4.58
C LYS A 248 -24.12 2.43 5.56
N LEU A 249 -23.58 3.49 6.14
CA LEU A 249 -24.35 4.41 6.96
C LEU A 249 -25.54 4.97 6.15
N ASN A 250 -26.71 5.11 6.78
CA ASN A 250 -27.96 5.62 6.20
C ASN A 250 -28.70 4.71 5.19
N GLU A 251 -28.35 3.43 5.07
CA GLU A 251 -29.10 2.48 4.21
C GLU A 251 -30.30 1.79 4.92
N GLY A 252 -30.72 2.28 6.09
CA GLY A 252 -31.86 1.73 6.84
C GLY A 252 -31.63 0.32 7.42
N LYS A 253 -30.41 -0.16 7.45
CA LYS A 253 -29.96 -1.41 8.09
C LYS A 253 -29.45 -1.12 9.49
N ALA A 254 -29.25 -2.19 10.28
CA ALA A 254 -28.53 -2.09 11.54
C ALA A 254 -27.20 -1.35 11.32
N GLU A 255 -26.95 -0.32 12.10
CA GLU A 255 -25.80 0.56 11.91
C GLU A 255 -24.50 -0.15 12.24
N GLU A 256 -23.59 -0.18 11.28
CA GLU A 256 -22.23 -0.69 11.42
C GLU A 256 -21.27 0.46 11.17
N TYR A 257 -20.21 0.56 11.98
CA TYR A 257 -19.28 1.67 11.95
C TYR A 257 -17.84 1.21 11.70
N SER A 258 -17.02 2.06 11.14
CA SER A 258 -15.58 1.89 11.17
C SER A 258 -14.91 3.20 11.55
N TYR A 259 -13.96 3.11 12.47
CA TYR A 259 -13.17 4.22 12.98
C TYR A 259 -11.71 3.94 12.65
N LYS A 260 -10.99 4.96 12.21
CA LYS A 260 -9.55 4.86 11.99
C LYS A 260 -8.83 5.66 13.06
N SER A 261 -7.89 5.04 13.78
CA SER A 261 -6.95 5.82 14.59
C SER A 261 -5.88 6.42 13.69
N VAL A 262 -5.82 7.75 13.65
CA VAL A 262 -4.94 8.53 12.76
C VAL A 262 -3.74 9.12 13.50
N THR A 263 -3.93 9.44 14.79
CA THR A 263 -2.87 9.84 15.72
C THR A 263 -3.11 9.18 17.06
N PRO A 264 -2.10 9.07 17.93
CA PRO A 264 -2.33 8.61 19.29
C PRO A 264 -3.38 9.49 20.01
N GLN A 265 -4.22 8.85 20.82
CA GLN A 265 -5.17 9.53 21.69
C GLN A 265 -4.42 10.45 22.68
N THR A 266 -4.84 11.68 22.81
CA THR A 266 -4.21 12.67 23.69
C THR A 266 -5.04 12.99 24.94
N LEU A 267 -6.36 12.93 24.82
CA LEU A 267 -7.28 13.16 25.94
C LEU A 267 -7.51 11.88 26.76
N PRO A 268 -7.67 11.99 28.07
CA PRO A 268 -8.16 10.89 28.89
C PRO A 268 -9.51 10.35 28.39
N THR A 269 -9.73 9.06 28.54
CA THR A 269 -10.97 8.43 28.06
C THR A 269 -12.22 9.02 28.73
N GLU A 270 -12.13 9.40 30.02
CA GLU A 270 -13.25 10.09 30.72
C GLU A 270 -13.64 11.40 30.04
N GLU A 271 -12.69 12.14 29.49
CA GLU A 271 -12.95 13.36 28.75
C GLU A 271 -13.59 13.08 27.39
N LEU A 272 -13.17 12.02 26.70
CA LEU A 272 -13.77 11.59 25.44
C LEU A 272 -15.23 11.16 25.62
N LEU A 273 -15.54 10.48 26.72
CA LEU A 273 -16.91 10.07 27.05
C LEU A 273 -17.84 11.24 27.33
N ASN A 274 -17.32 12.42 27.67
CA ASN A 274 -18.05 13.60 28.09
C ASN A 274 -17.84 14.80 27.17
N GLN A 275 -17.50 14.57 25.89
CA GLN A 275 -17.38 15.66 24.93
C GLN A 275 -18.72 16.37 24.73
N PRO A 276 -18.73 17.70 24.62
CA PRO A 276 -19.96 18.46 24.40
C PRO A 276 -20.55 18.23 22.99
N GLU A 277 -19.70 17.91 22.02
CA GLU A 277 -20.06 17.66 20.63
C GLU A 277 -19.24 16.51 20.07
N TYR A 278 -19.85 15.75 19.16
CA TYR A 278 -19.21 14.66 18.42
C TYR A 278 -19.33 14.93 16.93
N GLY A 279 -18.19 15.13 16.28
CA GLY A 279 -18.08 15.34 14.84
C GLY A 279 -17.53 14.12 14.10
N GLN A 280 -17.10 14.33 12.85
CA GLN A 280 -16.47 13.29 12.02
C GLN A 280 -15.14 12.81 12.62
N ASN A 281 -14.47 13.63 13.42
CA ASN A 281 -13.24 13.33 14.14
C ASN A 281 -13.44 13.46 15.65
N LEU A 282 -12.76 12.61 16.41
CA LEU A 282 -12.75 12.60 17.87
C LEU A 282 -11.34 12.22 18.35
N ASP A 283 -10.59 13.18 18.87
CA ASP A 283 -9.24 13.04 19.44
C ASP A 283 -8.43 11.81 18.98
N GLY A 284 -7.80 11.92 17.82
CA GLY A 284 -7.00 10.83 17.24
C GLY A 284 -7.77 9.80 16.42
N TYR A 285 -9.09 9.85 16.44
CA TYR A 285 -9.96 8.94 15.68
C TYR A 285 -10.76 9.66 14.61
N GLU A 286 -10.99 9.00 13.48
CA GLU A 286 -11.83 9.45 12.38
C GLU A 286 -12.95 8.43 12.13
N LEU A 287 -14.20 8.85 12.16
CA LEU A 287 -15.35 8.05 11.72
C LEU A 287 -15.32 7.94 10.18
N LYS A 288 -15.28 6.73 9.65
CA LYS A 288 -15.24 6.49 8.20
C LYS A 288 -16.61 6.42 7.57
N GLY A 289 -16.77 7.07 6.44
CA GLY A 289 -18.01 7.24 5.72
C GLY A 289 -18.65 8.61 6.00
N LYS A 290 -19.40 9.13 5.02
CA LYS A 290 -20.05 10.44 5.14
C LYS A 290 -21.42 10.29 5.80
N ARG A 291 -21.74 11.19 6.71
CA ARG A 291 -23.06 11.43 7.28
C ARG A 291 -23.38 12.92 7.22
N ASP A 292 -24.65 13.25 7.07
CA ASP A 292 -25.11 14.64 7.11
C ASP A 292 -24.95 15.24 8.51
N THR A 293 -25.17 14.42 9.53
CA THR A 293 -24.96 14.78 10.94
C THR A 293 -24.30 13.62 11.67
N VAL A 294 -23.27 13.92 12.46
CA VAL A 294 -22.59 12.96 13.34
C VAL A 294 -22.89 13.34 14.78
N GLY A 295 -23.28 12.36 15.58
CA GLY A 295 -23.59 12.55 17.00
C GLY A 295 -22.91 11.50 17.87
N ARG A 296 -23.15 11.58 19.18
CA ARG A 296 -22.59 10.64 20.16
C ARG A 296 -22.89 9.17 19.82
N SER A 297 -24.11 8.88 19.35
CA SER A 297 -24.53 7.52 19.01
C SER A 297 -23.69 6.87 17.92
N ASP A 298 -23.10 7.67 17.03
CA ASP A 298 -22.21 7.19 15.98
C ASP A 298 -20.84 6.75 16.51
N TRP A 299 -20.50 7.20 17.71
CA TRP A 299 -19.24 6.91 18.39
C TRP A 299 -19.39 5.87 19.51
N GLU A 300 -20.61 5.52 19.91
CA GLU A 300 -20.84 4.63 21.06
C GLU A 300 -20.04 3.33 21.00
N PRO A 301 -19.96 2.59 19.87
CA PRO A 301 -19.17 1.36 19.84
C PRO A 301 -17.69 1.57 20.15
N LEU A 302 -17.11 2.69 19.69
CA LEU A 302 -15.72 3.02 20.00
C LEU A 302 -15.58 3.51 21.46
N LEU A 303 -16.52 4.32 21.93
CA LEU A 303 -16.51 4.83 23.30
C LEU A 303 -16.65 3.71 24.34
N ASP A 304 -17.49 2.71 24.07
CA ASP A 304 -17.64 1.51 24.90
C ASP A 304 -16.33 0.69 24.95
N TYR A 305 -15.67 0.56 23.82
CA TYR A 305 -14.36 -0.07 23.76
C TYR A 305 -13.29 0.72 24.55
N LEU A 306 -13.24 2.04 24.39
CA LEU A 306 -12.29 2.88 25.14
C LEU A 306 -12.56 2.82 26.65
N LYS A 307 -13.82 2.85 27.04
CA LYS A 307 -14.22 2.64 28.43
C LYS A 307 -13.81 1.27 28.95
N LEU A 308 -14.07 0.22 28.19
CA LEU A 308 -13.62 -1.15 28.52
C LEU A 308 -12.13 -1.21 28.72
N ARG A 309 -11.35 -0.64 27.78
CA ARG A 309 -9.90 -0.64 27.80
C ARG A 309 -9.31 0.06 29.02
N ASP A 310 -9.84 1.24 29.40
CA ASP A 310 -9.17 2.17 30.31
C ASP A 310 -9.85 2.33 31.67
N LEU A 311 -11.16 2.11 31.77
CA LEU A 311 -11.95 2.55 32.94
C LEU A 311 -12.62 1.43 33.72
N THR A 312 -12.67 0.22 33.18
CA THR A 312 -13.29 -0.93 33.89
C THR A 312 -12.35 -1.53 34.92
N THR A 313 -12.92 -2.09 35.98
CA THR A 313 -12.18 -2.97 36.88
C THR A 313 -11.71 -4.24 36.15
N ASP A 314 -10.77 -4.97 36.71
CA ASP A 314 -10.29 -6.22 36.11
C ASP A 314 -11.38 -7.29 36.04
N GLU A 315 -12.31 -7.30 36.99
CA GLU A 315 -13.45 -8.21 36.99
C GLU A 315 -14.44 -7.88 35.86
N GLU A 316 -14.85 -6.61 35.75
CA GLU A 316 -15.71 -6.12 34.67
C GLU A 316 -15.07 -6.35 33.30
N PHE A 317 -13.75 -6.15 33.18
CA PHE A 317 -13.04 -6.40 31.93
C PHE A 317 -13.11 -7.89 31.53
N ARG A 318 -12.87 -8.82 32.47
CA ARG A 318 -12.97 -10.26 32.18
C ARG A 318 -14.36 -10.68 31.72
N GLU A 319 -15.39 -10.10 32.30
CA GLU A 319 -16.79 -10.41 31.96
C GLU A 319 -17.22 -9.82 30.61
N THR A 320 -16.67 -8.67 30.22
CA THR A 320 -17.19 -7.88 29.10
C THR A 320 -16.33 -7.94 27.84
N ALA A 321 -15.05 -8.20 27.93
CA ALA A 321 -14.13 -8.12 26.80
C ALA A 321 -14.58 -8.96 25.60
N SER A 322 -14.90 -10.24 25.81
CA SER A 322 -15.35 -11.16 24.74
C SER A 322 -16.78 -10.88 24.26
N VAL A 323 -17.55 -10.11 25.01
CA VAL A 323 -18.91 -9.70 24.63
C VAL A 323 -18.83 -8.52 23.66
N LEU A 324 -18.04 -7.50 24.00
CA LEU A 324 -17.95 -6.24 23.23
C LEU A 324 -16.98 -6.31 22.06
N THR A 325 -16.01 -7.22 22.07
CA THR A 325 -14.98 -7.28 21.03
C THR A 325 -14.80 -8.69 20.49
N ASP A 326 -14.21 -8.77 19.29
CA ASP A 326 -13.63 -9.99 18.75
C ASP A 326 -12.30 -10.28 19.44
N ARG A 327 -12.35 -11.02 20.57
CA ARG A 327 -11.18 -11.35 21.39
C ARG A 327 -10.08 -12.07 20.59
N GLU A 328 -10.43 -13.09 19.82
CA GLU A 328 -9.44 -13.85 19.04
C GLU A 328 -8.79 -12.97 17.97
N GLY A 329 -9.55 -12.14 17.28
CA GLY A 329 -9.00 -11.17 16.33
C GLY A 329 -8.08 -10.15 17.01
N ALA A 330 -8.44 -9.67 18.21
CA ALA A 330 -7.57 -8.80 18.99
C ALA A 330 -6.26 -9.50 19.39
N LEU A 331 -6.32 -10.77 19.80
CA LEU A 331 -5.13 -11.54 20.13
C LEU A 331 -4.25 -11.82 18.90
N ASN A 332 -4.84 -12.08 17.74
CA ASN A 332 -4.10 -12.21 16.49
C ASN A 332 -3.37 -10.90 16.14
N VAL A 333 -4.03 -9.74 16.33
CA VAL A 333 -3.35 -8.44 16.18
C VAL A 333 -2.21 -8.31 17.18
N TRP A 334 -2.43 -8.64 18.46
CA TRP A 334 -1.39 -8.54 19.48
C TRP A 334 -0.17 -9.42 19.14
N ILE A 335 -0.38 -10.71 18.78
CA ILE A 335 0.67 -11.62 18.33
C ILE A 335 1.40 -11.07 17.12
N PHE A 336 0.66 -10.56 16.14
CA PHE A 336 1.22 -9.99 14.93
C PHE A 336 2.13 -8.79 15.22
N LEU A 337 1.66 -7.85 16.03
CA LEU A 337 2.48 -6.69 16.43
C LEU A 337 3.75 -7.09 17.16
N GLN A 338 3.69 -8.12 18.03
CA GLN A 338 4.88 -8.68 18.68
C GLN A 338 5.86 -9.24 17.65
N ALA A 339 5.37 -10.03 16.70
CA ALA A 339 6.20 -10.71 15.69
C ALA A 339 6.92 -9.73 14.78
N VAL A 340 6.20 -8.75 14.24
CA VAL A 340 6.72 -7.81 13.23
C VAL A 340 7.32 -6.53 13.83
N LEU A 341 7.33 -6.37 15.16
CA LEU A 341 7.75 -5.15 15.85
C LEU A 341 6.96 -3.91 15.40
N GLY A 342 5.63 -4.01 15.43
CA GLY A 342 4.71 -2.97 14.97
C GLY A 342 4.62 -1.79 15.95
N ILE A 343 5.68 -1.02 16.10
CA ILE A 343 5.81 0.04 17.11
C ILE A 343 4.88 1.23 16.85
N ASP A 344 4.58 1.53 15.60
CA ASP A 344 3.71 2.64 15.22
C ASP A 344 2.22 2.28 15.31
N ASN A 345 1.90 0.99 15.42
CA ASN A 345 0.53 0.50 15.53
C ASN A 345 0.04 0.37 16.99
N ARG A 346 0.81 0.82 17.96
CA ARG A 346 0.44 0.76 19.40
C ARG A 346 -0.72 1.68 19.77
N GLY A 347 -0.80 2.85 19.15
CA GLY A 347 -1.79 3.89 19.48
C GLY A 347 -2.46 4.54 18.27
N LYS A 348 -2.04 4.19 17.05
CA LYS A 348 -2.62 4.66 15.78
C LYS A 348 -2.52 3.56 14.72
N ASN A 349 -2.85 3.86 13.47
CA ASN A 349 -2.75 2.93 12.33
C ASN A 349 -3.56 1.64 12.53
N MET A 350 -4.75 1.78 13.12
CA MET A 350 -5.70 0.71 13.35
C MET A 350 -7.09 1.14 12.90
N TYR A 351 -7.81 0.23 12.25
CA TYR A 351 -9.25 0.36 12.07
C TYR A 351 -9.97 -0.43 13.15
N TYR A 352 -10.95 0.20 13.75
CA TYR A 352 -11.91 -0.38 14.69
C TYR A 352 -13.24 -0.51 13.97
N VAL A 353 -13.78 -1.72 13.88
CA VAL A 353 -14.93 -2.01 13.01
C VAL A 353 -16.06 -2.59 13.85
N ALA A 354 -17.09 -1.80 14.11
CA ALA A 354 -18.30 -2.26 14.78
C ALA A 354 -19.21 -2.97 13.79
N LYS A 355 -19.47 -4.24 14.02
CA LYS A 355 -20.35 -5.09 13.22
C LYS A 355 -21.46 -5.71 14.07
N GLN A 356 -22.63 -5.86 13.46
CA GLN A 356 -23.74 -6.55 14.12
C GLN A 356 -23.55 -8.07 14.06
N THR A 357 -23.65 -8.71 15.20
CA THR A 357 -23.67 -10.17 15.34
C THR A 357 -24.98 -10.66 15.93
N ALA A 358 -25.20 -11.96 15.95
CA ALA A 358 -26.41 -12.53 16.58
C ALA A 358 -26.52 -12.22 18.08
N SER A 359 -25.38 -11.97 18.75
CA SER A 359 -25.29 -11.63 20.18
C SER A 359 -25.23 -10.12 20.47
N GLY A 360 -25.37 -9.27 19.44
CA GLY A 360 -25.25 -7.82 19.53
C GLY A 360 -24.03 -7.29 18.78
N PRO A 361 -23.76 -5.97 18.86
CA PRO A 361 -22.62 -5.37 18.19
C PRO A 361 -21.31 -5.83 18.82
N LYS A 362 -20.30 -6.12 17.97
CA LYS A 362 -18.93 -6.40 18.39
C LYS A 362 -17.94 -5.53 17.61
N LEU A 363 -16.85 -5.17 18.26
CA LEU A 363 -15.75 -4.44 17.67
C LEU A 363 -14.64 -5.39 17.18
N TYR A 364 -14.27 -5.24 15.92
CA TYR A 364 -13.21 -5.97 15.23
C TYR A 364 -12.04 -5.03 14.94
N PHE A 365 -10.86 -5.59 14.68
CA PHE A 365 -9.61 -4.85 14.52
C PHE A 365 -8.99 -5.15 13.17
N ALA A 366 -8.48 -4.11 12.47
CA ALA A 366 -7.76 -4.25 11.22
C ALA A 366 -6.52 -3.34 11.25
N PRO A 367 -5.30 -3.91 11.30
CA PRO A 367 -4.07 -3.12 11.24
C PRO A 367 -3.94 -2.44 9.87
N TRP A 368 -3.30 -1.28 9.85
CA TRP A 368 -3.08 -0.45 8.69
C TRP A 368 -1.72 0.26 8.78
N ASP A 369 -1.10 0.58 7.62
CA ASP A 369 0.12 1.41 7.57
C ASP A 369 1.27 0.78 8.38
N MET A 370 1.69 -0.41 7.96
CA MET A 370 2.63 -1.26 8.69
C MET A 370 4.08 -1.13 8.17
N ASP A 371 4.44 0.05 7.67
CA ASP A 371 5.78 0.33 7.13
C ASP A 371 6.84 0.46 8.23
N ILE A 372 6.47 0.92 9.43
CA ILE A 372 7.39 1.03 10.59
C ILE A 372 7.37 -0.26 11.41
N THR A 373 8.04 -1.27 10.89
CA THR A 373 8.08 -2.64 11.42
C THR A 373 9.43 -3.29 11.16
N TRP A 374 9.63 -4.50 11.66
CA TRP A 374 10.84 -5.31 11.44
C TRP A 374 12.13 -4.58 11.82
N GLY A 375 12.07 -3.81 12.92
CA GLY A 375 13.19 -3.04 13.44
C GLY A 375 13.43 -1.69 12.75
N ASP A 376 12.57 -1.28 11.83
CA ASP A 376 12.56 0.10 11.37
C ASP A 376 11.92 1.00 12.42
N ALA A 377 12.56 2.12 12.72
CA ALA A 377 12.13 3.03 13.76
C ALA A 377 12.61 4.45 13.48
N LEU A 378 11.79 5.41 13.87
CA LEU A 378 12.20 6.80 13.92
C LEU A 378 13.12 7.03 15.12
N SER A 379 14.26 7.65 14.92
CA SER A 379 15.16 8.11 15.99
C SER A 379 15.53 9.57 15.78
N GLU A 380 16.04 10.22 16.82
CA GLU A 380 16.64 11.54 16.72
C GLU A 380 18.14 11.41 16.46
N ASN A 381 18.70 12.27 15.58
CA ASN A 381 20.14 12.41 15.42
C ASN A 381 20.74 13.25 16.56
N GLU A 382 22.08 13.47 16.53
CA GLU A 382 22.76 14.27 17.54
C GLU A 382 22.32 15.75 17.57
N ASP A 383 21.73 16.23 16.45
CA ASP A 383 21.19 17.59 16.31
C ASP A 383 19.72 17.70 16.72
N GLY A 384 19.09 16.59 17.12
CA GLY A 384 17.67 16.52 17.51
C GLY A 384 16.69 16.39 16.34
N ASP A 385 17.18 16.20 15.12
CA ASP A 385 16.34 15.95 13.95
C ASP A 385 15.86 14.51 13.93
N SER A 386 14.61 14.31 13.55
CA SER A 386 14.05 12.98 13.35
C SER A 386 14.66 12.32 12.11
N VAL A 387 15.35 11.21 12.31
CA VAL A 387 15.95 10.40 11.24
C VAL A 387 15.45 8.97 11.31
N TRP A 388 15.17 8.39 10.15
CA TRP A 388 14.85 6.97 10.04
C TRP A 388 16.13 6.15 10.16
N LYS A 389 16.21 5.29 11.17
CA LYS A 389 17.30 4.33 11.31
C LYS A 389 16.78 2.93 11.05
N VAL A 390 17.39 2.28 10.07
CA VAL A 390 17.09 0.91 9.73
C VAL A 390 17.88 -0.04 10.62
N GLY A 391 17.16 -0.83 11.39
CA GLY A 391 17.46 -2.25 11.58
C GLY A 391 18.60 -2.70 12.46
N LEU A 392 19.26 -1.89 13.28
CA LEU A 392 20.34 -2.40 14.16
C LEU A 392 20.18 -2.04 15.64
N PHE A 393 19.02 -1.64 16.08
CA PHE A 393 18.75 -1.49 17.51
C PHE A 393 18.49 -2.87 18.13
N THR A 394 19.52 -3.56 18.54
CA THR A 394 19.40 -4.83 19.25
C THR A 394 18.45 -4.75 20.44
N GLY A 395 18.33 -3.57 21.08
CA GLY A 395 17.37 -3.32 22.16
C GLY A 395 15.91 -3.42 21.70
N LEU A 396 15.56 -2.88 20.54
CA LEU A 396 14.18 -2.92 20.03
C LEU A 396 13.68 -4.35 19.80
N TYR A 397 14.55 -5.23 19.32
CA TYR A 397 14.18 -6.63 19.05
C TYR A 397 13.83 -7.46 20.30
N SER A 398 14.24 -7.02 21.48
CA SER A 398 13.88 -7.63 22.76
C SER A 398 12.71 -6.95 23.45
N GLU A 399 12.21 -5.83 22.94
CA GLU A 399 11.09 -5.11 23.53
C GLU A 399 9.75 -5.82 23.30
N ARG A 400 8.86 -5.70 24.28
CA ARG A 400 7.45 -6.00 24.13
C ARG A 400 6.75 -4.82 23.46
N ILE A 401 5.98 -5.08 22.42
CA ILE A 401 5.17 -4.07 21.76
C ILE A 401 3.89 -3.86 22.58
N ASN A 402 3.80 -2.74 23.28
CA ASN A 402 2.67 -2.42 24.13
C ASN A 402 1.46 -1.97 23.31
N TRP A 403 0.44 -2.80 23.27
CA TRP A 403 -0.89 -2.42 22.81
C TRP A 403 -1.88 -2.66 23.94
N ALA A 404 -2.32 -1.57 24.59
CA ALA A 404 -2.98 -1.59 25.89
C ALA A 404 -4.13 -2.60 26.01
N TYR A 405 -4.98 -2.72 24.98
CA TYR A 405 -6.09 -3.67 25.00
C TYR A 405 -5.62 -5.14 24.97
N GLY A 406 -4.72 -5.46 24.04
CA GLY A 406 -4.14 -6.81 23.94
C GLY A 406 -3.33 -7.18 25.16
N ASP A 407 -2.57 -6.24 25.70
CA ASP A 407 -1.81 -6.45 26.94
C ASP A 407 -2.73 -6.80 28.10
N ARG A 408 -3.83 -6.09 28.26
CA ARG A 408 -4.81 -6.36 29.32
C ARG A 408 -5.49 -7.72 29.19
N LEU A 409 -5.81 -8.15 27.94
CA LEU A 409 -6.32 -9.51 27.67
C LEU A 409 -5.33 -10.59 28.16
N VAL A 410 -4.05 -10.42 27.86
CA VAL A 410 -2.99 -11.38 28.21
C VAL A 410 -2.69 -11.37 29.70
N GLU A 411 -2.60 -10.19 30.31
CA GLU A 411 -2.29 -10.02 31.74
C GLU A 411 -3.38 -10.61 32.63
N LEU A 412 -4.63 -10.38 32.29
CA LEU A 412 -5.79 -10.87 33.02
C LEU A 412 -6.21 -12.31 32.65
N ASP A 413 -5.54 -12.90 31.65
CA ASP A 413 -5.83 -14.25 31.13
C ASP A 413 -7.30 -14.47 30.79
N VAL A 414 -7.91 -13.48 30.11
CA VAL A 414 -9.33 -13.49 29.76
C VAL A 414 -9.67 -14.72 28.89
N ASP A 415 -10.57 -15.57 29.36
CA ASP A 415 -11.01 -16.78 28.65
C ASP A 415 -9.83 -17.64 28.13
N GLU A 416 -8.85 -17.92 28.99
CA GLU A 416 -7.65 -18.71 28.66
C GLU A 416 -6.80 -18.11 27.53
N THR A 417 -6.66 -16.78 27.53
CA THR A 417 -5.91 -16.03 26.52
C THR A 417 -4.47 -16.51 26.36
N ARG A 418 -3.78 -16.86 27.48
CA ARG A 418 -2.38 -17.31 27.41
C ARG A 418 -2.24 -18.63 26.66
N ASP A 419 -3.17 -19.55 26.86
CA ASP A 419 -3.20 -20.82 26.13
C ASP A 419 -3.49 -20.60 24.64
N TYR A 420 -4.41 -19.67 24.31
CA TYR A 420 -4.67 -19.26 22.94
C TYR A 420 -3.41 -18.70 22.27
N VAL A 421 -2.74 -17.73 22.91
CA VAL A 421 -1.52 -17.10 22.39
C VAL A 421 -0.42 -18.13 22.17
N ASN A 422 -0.14 -18.99 23.16
CA ASN A 422 0.90 -20.01 23.05
C ASN A 422 0.64 -21.03 21.93
N ARG A 423 -0.60 -21.47 21.77
CA ARG A 423 -0.99 -22.39 20.70
C ARG A 423 -0.89 -21.70 19.33
N THR A 424 -1.48 -20.52 19.18
CA THR A 424 -1.48 -19.76 17.94
C THR A 424 -0.06 -19.41 17.52
N TRP A 425 0.80 -18.96 18.43
CA TRP A 425 2.21 -18.69 18.12
C TRP A 425 2.92 -19.93 17.56
N LYS A 426 2.77 -21.10 18.19
CA LYS A 426 3.36 -22.34 17.69
C LYS A 426 2.86 -22.74 16.30
N GLU A 427 1.57 -22.55 16.04
CA GLU A 427 0.99 -22.80 14.71
C GLU A 427 1.55 -21.85 13.67
N LEU A 428 1.66 -20.56 13.99
CA LEU A 428 2.25 -19.56 13.09
C LEU A 428 3.74 -19.82 12.83
N ARG A 429 4.51 -20.23 13.84
CA ARG A 429 5.92 -20.60 13.69
C ARG A 429 6.11 -21.87 12.84
N ALA A 430 5.16 -22.76 12.83
CA ALA A 430 5.18 -23.93 11.95
C ALA A 430 4.69 -23.64 10.52
N GLY A 431 4.06 -22.51 10.28
CA GLY A 431 3.46 -22.12 9.00
C GLY A 431 3.90 -20.73 8.52
N VAL A 432 3.04 -19.72 8.71
CA VAL A 432 3.22 -18.36 8.17
C VAL A 432 4.55 -17.73 8.58
N PHE A 433 4.99 -17.94 9.82
CA PHE A 433 6.26 -17.44 10.36
C PHE A 433 7.35 -18.51 10.41
N SER A 434 7.25 -19.60 9.65
CA SER A 434 8.40 -20.49 9.48
C SER A 434 9.54 -19.75 8.75
N GLU A 435 10.77 -20.16 9.02
CA GLU A 435 11.95 -19.54 8.37
C GLU A 435 11.90 -19.70 6.85
N GLU A 436 11.47 -20.89 6.38
CA GLU A 436 11.31 -21.20 4.97
C GLU A 436 10.28 -20.27 4.31
N ASN A 437 9.06 -20.21 4.83
CA ASN A 437 7.99 -19.40 4.26
C ASN A 437 8.30 -17.91 4.30
N LEU A 438 8.86 -17.40 5.41
CA LEU A 438 9.21 -15.98 5.49
C LEU A 438 10.36 -15.63 4.56
N THR A 439 11.38 -16.49 4.42
CA THR A 439 12.48 -16.32 3.46
C THR A 439 11.94 -16.25 2.04
N GLU A 440 11.11 -17.21 1.64
CA GLU A 440 10.52 -17.26 0.30
C GLU A 440 9.70 -16.00 -0.01
N ARG A 441 8.90 -15.52 0.94
CA ARG A 441 8.10 -14.29 0.77
C ARG A 441 8.97 -13.05 0.62
N ILE A 442 9.97 -12.89 1.48
CA ILE A 442 10.89 -11.76 1.40
C ILE A 442 11.63 -11.80 0.06
N ASP A 443 12.21 -12.93 -0.31
CA ASP A 443 12.95 -13.08 -1.56
C ASP A 443 12.06 -12.84 -2.78
N GLY A 444 10.81 -13.30 -2.75
CA GLY A 444 9.82 -13.03 -3.80
C GLY A 444 9.46 -11.54 -3.95
N LEU A 445 9.32 -10.82 -2.83
CA LEU A 445 9.08 -9.36 -2.87
C LEU A 445 10.33 -8.60 -3.31
N VAL A 446 11.51 -9.02 -2.87
CA VAL A 446 12.79 -8.45 -3.31
C VAL A 446 12.96 -8.63 -4.82
N HIS A 447 12.66 -9.83 -5.34
CA HIS A 447 12.64 -10.10 -6.77
C HIS A 447 11.72 -9.12 -7.52
N GLN A 448 10.50 -8.91 -7.03
CA GLN A 448 9.56 -7.97 -7.68
C GLN A 448 10.09 -6.53 -7.72
N VAL A 449 10.74 -6.02 -6.68
CA VAL A 449 11.19 -4.63 -6.64
C VAL A 449 12.58 -4.42 -7.25
N GLN A 450 13.48 -5.40 -7.13
CA GLN A 450 14.87 -5.30 -7.60
C GLN A 450 15.01 -5.75 -9.06
N ASP A 451 14.53 -6.96 -9.37
CA ASP A 451 14.73 -7.54 -10.69
C ASP A 451 13.80 -6.93 -11.76
N SER A 452 12.76 -6.22 -11.34
CA SER A 452 11.99 -5.34 -12.24
C SER A 452 12.74 -4.08 -12.69
N GLY A 453 13.90 -3.78 -12.08
CA GLY A 453 14.65 -2.55 -12.27
C GLY A 453 14.05 -1.31 -11.58
N ALA A 454 12.85 -1.43 -11.01
CA ALA A 454 12.10 -0.30 -10.46
C ALA A 454 12.73 0.29 -9.19
N TYR A 455 13.37 -0.53 -8.36
CA TYR A 455 14.08 -0.06 -7.16
C TYR A 455 15.17 0.94 -7.53
N THR A 456 16.05 0.56 -8.46
CA THR A 456 17.16 1.41 -8.92
C THR A 456 16.67 2.70 -9.56
N ARG A 457 15.68 2.63 -10.45
CA ARG A 457 15.08 3.83 -11.07
C ARG A 457 14.42 4.75 -10.03
N ASN A 458 13.83 4.18 -8.99
CA ASN A 458 13.27 4.99 -7.89
C ASN A 458 14.36 5.70 -7.08
N GLU A 459 15.51 5.05 -6.81
CA GLU A 459 16.64 5.69 -6.13
C GLU A 459 17.23 6.83 -6.97
N GLU A 460 17.36 6.63 -8.28
CA GLU A 460 17.84 7.67 -9.20
C GLU A 460 16.88 8.88 -9.22
N ARG A 461 15.57 8.64 -9.22
CA ARG A 461 14.57 9.72 -9.23
C ARG A 461 14.44 10.42 -7.88
N TRP A 462 14.58 9.69 -6.79
CA TRP A 462 14.41 10.15 -5.41
C TRP A 462 15.64 9.77 -4.55
N PRO A 463 16.80 10.38 -4.76
CA PRO A 463 18.03 9.98 -4.07
C PRO A 463 18.00 10.19 -2.56
N ASP A 464 17.14 11.09 -2.08
CA ASP A 464 16.95 11.35 -0.64
C ASP A 464 15.90 10.40 0.01
N SER A 465 15.27 9.51 -0.76
CA SER A 465 14.41 8.49 -0.17
C SER A 465 15.23 7.41 0.53
N SER A 466 14.68 6.82 1.59
CA SER A 466 15.37 5.72 2.28
C SER A 466 15.62 4.55 1.32
N SER A 467 16.87 4.06 1.32
CA SER A 467 17.34 3.01 0.41
C SER A 467 18.46 2.17 1.05
N GLY A 468 19.00 1.22 0.29
CA GLY A 468 20.20 0.46 0.70
C GLY A 468 19.91 -0.65 1.73
N GLN A 469 18.72 -1.23 1.74
CA GLN A 469 18.37 -2.32 2.64
C GLN A 469 19.23 -3.56 2.40
N ASN A 470 19.84 -4.08 3.47
CA ASN A 470 20.45 -5.41 3.49
C ASN A 470 19.37 -6.45 3.83
N TYR A 471 18.87 -7.17 2.83
CA TYR A 471 17.77 -8.13 3.00
C TYR A 471 18.20 -9.41 3.75
N ASP A 472 19.46 -9.82 3.69
CA ASP A 472 19.94 -10.95 4.50
C ASP A 472 20.01 -10.58 5.98
N LEU A 473 20.39 -9.35 6.28
CA LEU A 473 20.30 -8.83 7.64
C LEU A 473 18.85 -8.72 8.10
N PHE A 474 17.96 -8.24 7.25
CA PHE A 474 16.52 -8.18 7.53
C PHE A 474 15.97 -9.55 7.93
N LYS A 475 16.22 -10.61 7.14
CA LYS A 475 15.81 -11.99 7.44
C LYS A 475 16.39 -12.48 8.77
N ARG A 476 17.70 -12.31 8.98
CA ARG A 476 18.37 -12.75 10.23
C ARG A 476 17.77 -12.05 11.47
N MET A 477 17.46 -10.77 11.38
CA MET A 477 16.90 -10.02 12.49
C MET A 477 15.44 -10.41 12.75
N ALA A 478 14.65 -10.73 11.72
CA ALA A 478 13.31 -11.29 11.87
C ALA A 478 13.37 -12.64 12.63
N PHE A 479 14.26 -13.54 12.25
CA PHE A 479 14.44 -14.83 12.93
C PHE A 479 14.98 -14.68 14.36
N TYR A 480 15.87 -13.72 14.59
CA TYR A 480 16.30 -13.36 15.94
C TYR A 480 15.12 -12.93 16.84
N ARG A 481 14.23 -12.08 16.28
CA ARG A 481 13.00 -11.69 16.98
C ARG A 481 12.11 -12.88 17.32
N PHE A 482 11.92 -13.79 16.39
CA PHE A 482 11.11 -14.99 16.63
C PHE A 482 11.70 -15.88 17.71
N GLY A 483 13.04 -16.05 17.74
CA GLY A 483 13.72 -16.78 18.80
C GLY A 483 13.58 -16.17 20.20
N ILE A 484 13.31 -14.86 20.29
CA ILE A 484 12.98 -14.20 21.57
C ILE A 484 11.54 -14.50 21.99
N LEU A 485 10.63 -14.66 21.03
CA LEU A 485 9.20 -14.91 21.29
C LEU A 485 8.92 -16.40 21.56
N ASP A 486 9.77 -17.32 21.04
CA ASP A 486 9.69 -18.78 21.28
C ASP A 486 9.97 -19.13 22.75
#